data_afff8d807e4920b8eb4fafb71ba4c71a
#
_entry.id   afff8d807e4920b8eb4fafb71ba4c71a
#
_cell.length_a   1.000
_cell.length_b   1.000
_cell.length_c   1.000
_cell.angle_alpha   90.00
_cell.angle_beta   90.00
_cell.angle_gamma   90.00
#
_symmetry.space_group_name_H-M   'P 1'
#
loop_
_entity.id
_entity.type
_entity.pdbx_description
1 polymer ?
#
loop_
_entity_poly.entity_id
_entity_poly.type
_entity_poly.pdbx_seq_one_letter_code
_entity_poly.pdbx_strand_id
1 'polypeptide(L)'
;CNSYIIESNDNNVSKLLEKNINEIVRTINMSYRISKSDFIWRKKVEQNNANMEKQLNGVSKAIQNMAKDIQKELELGEKYEKENKEIIEILKQKDINIEDISISKEDRYIVDIYLNEILETLKINTIEKVLTKVLKENIVLNDEVSVGKKLSFISGDKYVMAIGSGETIKSKSQVSGDSILNIRLKDGKYLVAISDGMGSGQEAKKSSTQALRMLENLLLSGFDKNTSLELINTSLINQNSEVFSTLDIAIIDLYKGTIEFIKSGACPTYIKNKKKVQIIKSNTLPAGIIDVNDVQTFDKDISTGDIMLMCSDGILDSNVEYKNKELWIKYLLEDIETNNTQKIADLILSEAIDNNYGIPKDDMSIIVCKFMKKED
;
A
#
# COMPACT_ATOMS: atom_id res chain seq x y z
N CYS A 1 27.42 11.05 43.84
CA CYS A 1 28.90 11.20 43.98
C CYS A 1 29.36 11.93 45.22
N ASN A 2 28.46 12.51 46.03
CA ASN A 2 28.85 13.26 47.26
C ASN A 2 29.04 12.39 48.52
N SER A 3 28.95 11.07 48.46
CA SER A 3 29.02 10.19 49.63
C SER A 3 30.28 9.31 49.70
N TYR A 4 31.24 9.51 48.81
CA TYR A 4 32.53 8.81 48.85
C TYR A 4 33.68 9.81 48.81
N ILE A 5 33.79 10.65 49.84
CA ILE A 5 35.05 11.35 50.14
C ILE A 5 35.86 10.43 51.05
N ILE A 6 36.90 9.86 50.49
CA ILE A 6 37.89 9.04 51.16
C ILE A 6 38.49 9.86 52.28
N GLU A 7 38.42 9.40 53.52
CA GLU A 7 39.24 9.89 54.66
C GLU A 7 40.70 9.58 54.28
N SER A 8 41.38 10.49 53.63
CA SER A 8 42.82 10.48 53.51
C SER A 8 43.40 11.31 54.57
N ASN A 9 44.30 10.72 55.38
CA ASN A 9 45.03 11.39 56.50
C ASN A 9 46.02 12.49 56.02
N ASP A 10 45.92 12.97 54.81
CA ASP A 10 46.74 13.98 54.20
C ASP A 10 45.96 15.29 54.04
N ASN A 11 46.01 16.14 55.01
CA ASN A 11 45.29 17.41 55.10
C ASN A 11 45.54 18.35 53.90
N ASN A 12 46.61 18.16 53.15
CA ASN A 12 46.96 18.99 52.02
C ASN A 12 46.25 18.49 50.76
N VAL A 13 46.13 17.17 50.57
CA VAL A 13 45.43 16.55 49.39
C VAL A 13 43.92 16.77 49.50
N SER A 14 43.36 16.66 50.72
CA SER A 14 41.93 16.90 50.96
C SER A 14 41.51 18.35 50.69
N LYS A 15 42.32 19.35 51.12
CA LYS A 15 42.11 20.78 50.85
C LYS A 15 42.24 21.11 49.32
N LEU A 16 43.15 20.46 48.62
CA LEU A 16 43.33 20.63 47.16
C LEU A 16 42.18 20.01 46.38
N LEU A 17 41.68 18.87 46.84
CA LEU A 17 40.48 18.21 46.26
C LEU A 17 39.21 19.05 46.52
N GLU A 18 39.00 19.58 47.72
CA GLU A 18 37.85 20.44 48.02
C GLU A 18 37.87 21.74 47.22
N LYS A 19 39.02 22.33 46.96
CA LYS A 19 39.18 23.55 46.16
C LYS A 19 38.86 23.32 44.69
N ASN A 20 39.15 22.12 44.14
CA ASN A 20 39.00 21.81 42.73
C ASN A 20 37.81 20.87 42.42
N ILE A 21 37.05 20.45 43.44
CA ILE A 21 35.96 19.47 43.27
C ILE A 21 34.91 19.90 42.25
N ASN A 22 34.57 21.18 42.20
CA ASN A 22 33.61 21.72 41.26
C ASN A 22 34.15 21.68 39.82
N GLU A 23 35.45 21.85 39.63
CA GLU A 23 36.09 21.78 38.31
C GLU A 23 36.22 20.32 37.84
N ILE A 24 36.56 19.41 38.74
CA ILE A 24 36.59 17.97 38.51
C ILE A 24 35.19 17.47 38.10
N VAL A 25 34.16 17.82 38.86
CA VAL A 25 32.77 17.46 38.58
C VAL A 25 32.29 18.04 37.24
N ARG A 26 32.66 19.30 36.93
CA ARG A 26 32.39 19.90 35.61
C ARG A 26 33.04 19.13 34.49
N THR A 27 34.32 18.79 34.64
CA THR A 27 35.09 18.05 33.60
C THR A 27 34.52 16.64 33.37
N ILE A 28 34.16 15.93 34.44
CA ILE A 28 33.52 14.62 34.37
C ILE A 28 32.18 14.73 33.66
N ASN A 29 31.32 15.68 34.04
CA ASN A 29 30.04 15.90 33.41
C ASN A 29 30.17 16.28 31.94
N MET A 30 31.16 17.09 31.56
CA MET A 30 31.43 17.46 30.18
C MET A 30 31.93 16.27 29.39
N SER A 31 32.87 15.47 29.90
CA SER A 31 33.34 14.24 29.26
C SER A 31 32.22 13.21 29.09
N TYR A 32 31.34 13.05 30.08
CA TYR A 32 30.18 12.18 29.97
C TYR A 32 29.21 12.64 28.87
N ARG A 33 28.92 13.97 28.80
CA ARG A 33 28.06 14.53 27.74
C ARG A 33 28.65 14.30 26.34
N ILE A 34 29.95 14.53 26.18
CA ILE A 34 30.65 14.31 24.91
C ILE A 34 30.59 12.82 24.51
N SER A 35 30.97 11.92 25.42
CA SER A 35 30.92 10.47 25.16
C SER A 35 29.52 9.97 24.85
N LYS A 36 28.48 10.49 25.53
CA LYS A 36 27.09 10.18 25.27
C LYS A 36 26.66 10.68 23.87
N SER A 37 27.08 11.91 23.51
CA SER A 37 26.80 12.49 22.20
C SER A 37 27.46 11.68 21.09
N ASP A 38 28.74 11.32 21.26
CA ASP A 38 29.49 10.50 20.30
C ASP A 38 28.86 9.11 20.13
N PHE A 39 28.44 8.47 21.23
CA PHE A 39 27.76 7.18 21.18
C PHE A 39 26.45 7.26 20.38
N ILE A 40 25.62 8.28 20.67
CA ILE A 40 24.36 8.50 19.95
C ILE A 40 24.63 8.76 18.48
N TRP A 41 25.64 9.56 18.16
CA TRP A 41 26.01 9.90 16.78
C TRP A 41 26.50 8.67 16.01
N ARG A 42 27.38 7.85 16.61
CA ARG A 42 27.85 6.60 15.99
C ARG A 42 26.69 5.64 15.72
N LYS A 43 25.81 5.44 16.70
CA LYS A 43 24.64 4.61 16.55
C LYS A 43 23.72 5.09 15.40
N LYS A 44 23.55 6.41 15.26
CA LYS A 44 22.77 7.02 14.18
C LYS A 44 23.43 6.83 12.81
N VAL A 45 24.76 6.93 12.72
CA VAL A 45 25.51 6.67 11.50
C VAL A 45 25.41 5.20 11.08
N GLU A 46 25.56 4.28 12.03
CA GLU A 46 25.39 2.83 11.79
C GLU A 46 23.98 2.51 11.28
N GLN A 47 22.94 3.07 11.90
CA GLN A 47 21.56 2.91 11.44
C GLN A 47 21.35 3.48 10.03
N ASN A 48 21.86 4.68 9.75
CA ASN A 48 21.75 5.27 8.41
C ASN A 48 22.46 4.42 7.34
N ASN A 49 23.64 3.86 7.65
CA ASN A 49 24.34 2.99 6.74
C ASN A 49 23.58 1.69 6.46
N ALA A 50 23.04 1.05 7.50
CA ALA A 50 22.22 -0.15 7.36
C ALA A 50 20.96 0.11 6.53
N ASN A 51 20.34 1.29 6.69
CA ASN A 51 19.16 1.68 5.93
C ASN A 51 19.50 1.99 4.46
N MET A 52 20.62 2.64 4.22
CA MET A 52 21.12 2.86 2.85
C MET A 52 21.43 1.52 2.16
N GLU A 53 22.00 0.56 2.87
CA GLU A 53 22.23 -0.79 2.35
C GLU A 53 20.90 -1.48 1.98
N LYS A 54 19.87 -1.43 2.83
CA LYS A 54 18.55 -1.97 2.53
C LYS A 54 17.93 -1.32 1.28
N GLN A 55 18.04 0.03 1.16
CA GLN A 55 17.54 0.75 -0.02
C GLN A 55 18.27 0.35 -1.29
N LEU A 56 19.62 0.26 -1.26
CA LEU A 56 20.43 -0.18 -2.40
C LEU A 56 20.12 -1.62 -2.81
N ASN A 57 19.91 -2.52 -1.84
CA ASN A 57 19.49 -3.89 -2.10
C ASN A 57 18.08 -3.94 -2.73
N GLY A 58 17.15 -3.09 -2.29
CA GLY A 58 15.83 -2.95 -2.90
C GLY A 58 15.91 -2.51 -4.36
N VAL A 59 16.69 -1.46 -4.65
CA VAL A 59 16.94 -0.99 -6.03
C VAL A 59 17.61 -2.06 -6.87
N SER A 60 18.60 -2.78 -6.32
CA SER A 60 19.26 -3.89 -7.00
C SER A 60 18.28 -5.02 -7.37
N LYS A 61 17.40 -5.41 -6.45
CA LYS A 61 16.32 -6.39 -6.74
C LYS A 61 15.39 -5.91 -7.84
N ALA A 62 14.99 -4.64 -7.82
CA ALA A 62 14.13 -4.07 -8.85
C ALA A 62 14.80 -4.11 -10.23
N ILE A 63 16.08 -3.73 -10.33
CA ILE A 63 16.85 -3.81 -11.57
C ILE A 63 16.97 -5.26 -12.05
N GLN A 64 17.22 -6.21 -11.14
CA GLN A 64 17.26 -7.63 -11.48
C GLN A 64 15.91 -8.15 -11.98
N ASN A 65 14.80 -7.73 -11.39
CA ASN A 65 13.48 -8.11 -11.85
C ASN A 65 13.19 -7.51 -13.24
N MET A 66 13.48 -6.23 -13.45
CA MET A 66 13.38 -5.61 -14.78
C MET A 66 14.21 -6.32 -15.84
N ALA A 67 15.46 -6.72 -15.51
CA ALA A 67 16.31 -7.46 -16.42
C ALA A 67 15.74 -8.84 -16.76
N LYS A 68 15.14 -9.55 -15.77
CA LYS A 68 14.44 -10.82 -16.00
C LYS A 68 13.20 -10.64 -16.86
N ASP A 69 12.44 -9.56 -16.64
CA ASP A 69 11.25 -9.28 -17.44
C ASP A 69 11.62 -9.01 -18.91
N ILE A 70 12.67 -8.22 -19.15
CA ILE A 70 13.21 -8.00 -20.52
C ILE A 70 13.67 -9.31 -21.15
N GLN A 71 14.40 -10.15 -20.38
CA GLN A 71 14.84 -11.46 -20.91
C GLN A 71 13.65 -12.35 -21.25
N LYS A 72 12.62 -12.39 -20.40
CA LYS A 72 11.38 -13.12 -20.68
C LYS A 72 10.64 -12.57 -21.89
N GLU A 73 10.56 -11.25 -22.07
CA GLU A 73 9.96 -10.64 -23.26
C GLU A 73 10.69 -11.08 -24.53
N LEU A 74 12.02 -11.16 -24.54
CA LEU A 74 12.80 -11.64 -25.67
C LEU A 74 12.51 -13.13 -25.96
N GLU A 75 12.50 -13.98 -24.95
CA GLU A 75 12.22 -15.42 -25.08
C GLU A 75 10.73 -15.66 -25.50
N LEU A 76 9.79 -14.88 -25.01
CA LEU A 76 8.39 -14.94 -25.37
C LEU A 76 8.10 -14.39 -26.78
N GLY A 77 8.90 -13.41 -27.24
CA GLY A 77 8.80 -12.88 -28.61
C GLY A 77 8.95 -13.97 -29.67
N GLU A 78 9.88 -14.89 -29.48
CA GLU A 78 10.04 -16.06 -30.37
C GLU A 78 8.83 -17.02 -30.31
N LYS A 79 8.19 -17.15 -29.16
CA LYS A 79 7.05 -18.05 -28.96
C LYS A 79 5.78 -17.62 -29.72
N TYR A 80 5.56 -16.33 -29.90
CA TYR A 80 4.36 -15.74 -30.53
C TYR A 80 4.64 -15.19 -31.93
N GLU A 81 5.74 -15.55 -32.58
CA GLU A 81 6.08 -15.07 -33.92
C GLU A 81 4.96 -15.31 -34.96
N LYS A 82 4.23 -16.42 -34.88
CA LYS A 82 3.14 -16.76 -35.79
C LYS A 82 1.96 -15.83 -35.60
N GLU A 83 1.55 -15.63 -34.36
CA GLU A 83 0.47 -14.71 -33.97
C GLU A 83 0.83 -13.27 -34.32
N ASN A 84 2.09 -12.86 -34.08
CA ASN A 84 2.59 -11.54 -34.44
C ASN A 84 2.43 -11.28 -35.95
N LYS A 85 2.88 -12.21 -36.81
CA LYS A 85 2.75 -12.10 -38.28
C LYS A 85 1.30 -12.01 -38.71
N GLU A 86 0.41 -12.86 -38.16
CA GLU A 86 -1.02 -12.86 -38.46
C GLU A 86 -1.68 -11.53 -38.06
N ILE A 87 -1.36 -11.00 -36.87
CA ILE A 87 -1.91 -9.71 -36.40
C ILE A 87 -1.46 -8.57 -37.33
N ILE A 88 -0.17 -8.50 -37.65
CA ILE A 88 0.40 -7.47 -38.54
C ILE A 88 -0.30 -7.49 -39.91
N GLU A 89 -0.49 -8.68 -40.52
CA GLU A 89 -1.14 -8.81 -41.80
C GLU A 89 -2.62 -8.36 -41.77
N ILE A 90 -3.38 -8.76 -40.75
CA ILE A 90 -4.77 -8.37 -40.59
C ILE A 90 -4.91 -6.86 -40.36
N LEU A 91 -4.04 -6.27 -39.51
CA LEU A 91 -4.08 -4.84 -39.23
C LEU A 91 -3.71 -4.02 -40.47
N LYS A 92 -2.73 -4.47 -41.26
CA LYS A 92 -2.35 -3.82 -42.52
C LYS A 92 -3.51 -3.83 -43.55
N GLN A 93 -4.29 -4.91 -43.62
CA GLN A 93 -5.51 -4.98 -44.47
C GLN A 93 -6.61 -4.00 -44.05
N LYS A 94 -6.53 -3.45 -42.82
CA LYS A 94 -7.46 -2.47 -42.22
C LYS A 94 -6.88 -1.05 -42.16
N ASP A 95 -5.85 -0.77 -42.98
CA ASP A 95 -5.15 0.52 -42.99
C ASP A 95 -4.60 0.96 -41.62
N ILE A 96 -4.15 -0.02 -40.82
CA ILE A 96 -3.46 0.22 -39.55
C ILE A 96 -2.01 -0.28 -39.69
N ASN A 97 -1.08 0.67 -39.80
CA ASN A 97 0.34 0.36 -39.92
C ASN A 97 0.99 0.43 -38.52
N ILE A 98 1.57 -0.69 -38.12
CA ILE A 98 2.29 -0.81 -36.87
C ILE A 98 3.80 -0.90 -37.16
N GLU A 99 4.61 -0.36 -36.24
CA GLU A 99 6.06 -0.40 -36.30
C GLU A 99 6.58 -1.72 -35.74
N ASP A 100 6.09 -2.09 -34.57
CA ASP A 100 6.45 -3.31 -33.86
C ASP A 100 5.32 -3.82 -32.99
N ILE A 101 5.35 -5.11 -32.62
CA ILE A 101 4.42 -5.78 -31.71
C ILE A 101 5.14 -6.77 -30.82
N SER A 102 4.88 -6.69 -29.54
CA SER A 102 5.36 -7.65 -28.53
C SER A 102 4.18 -8.31 -27.84
N ILE A 103 4.17 -9.64 -27.78
CA ILE A 103 3.16 -10.43 -27.08
C ILE A 103 3.83 -11.22 -25.97
N SER A 104 3.35 -11.05 -24.75
CA SER A 104 3.74 -11.84 -23.59
C SER A 104 2.51 -12.45 -22.90
N LYS A 105 2.68 -13.60 -22.27
CA LYS A 105 1.66 -14.25 -21.45
C LYS A 105 2.29 -14.94 -20.26
N GLU A 106 2.04 -14.43 -19.10
CA GLU A 106 2.24 -15.15 -17.84
C GLU A 106 0.87 -15.71 -17.38
N ASP A 107 0.15 -14.94 -16.58
CA ASP A 107 -1.22 -15.26 -16.16
C ASP A 107 -2.26 -14.80 -17.20
N ARG A 108 -2.02 -13.62 -17.79
CA ARG A 108 -2.85 -12.99 -18.82
C ARG A 108 -1.98 -12.49 -19.97
N TYR A 109 -2.57 -12.29 -21.15
CA TYR A 109 -1.85 -11.65 -22.26
C TYR A 109 -1.57 -10.19 -21.93
N ILE A 110 -0.37 -9.74 -22.29
CA ILE A 110 0.00 -8.35 -22.44
C ILE A 110 0.54 -8.20 -23.86
N VAL A 111 -0.03 -7.25 -24.61
CA VAL A 111 0.33 -7.00 -26.02
C VAL A 111 0.68 -5.53 -26.15
N ASP A 112 1.94 -5.23 -26.40
CA ASP A 112 2.42 -3.89 -26.67
C ASP A 112 2.54 -3.68 -28.19
N ILE A 113 1.89 -2.65 -28.71
CA ILE A 113 1.92 -2.27 -30.13
C ILE A 113 2.54 -0.89 -30.25
N TYR A 114 3.57 -0.78 -31.07
CA TYR A 114 4.24 0.47 -31.41
C TYR A 114 3.74 0.96 -32.78
N LEU A 115 3.27 2.20 -32.82
CA LEU A 115 2.60 2.81 -33.95
C LEU A 115 3.48 3.86 -34.63
N ASN A 116 3.35 3.98 -35.96
CA ASN A 116 3.96 5.08 -36.69
C ASN A 116 3.28 6.44 -36.45
N GLU A 117 1.97 6.41 -36.13
CA GLU A 117 1.13 7.58 -35.89
C GLU A 117 0.16 7.36 -34.72
N ILE A 118 -0.38 8.43 -34.16
CA ILE A 118 -1.44 8.34 -33.15
C ILE A 118 -2.75 7.95 -33.84
N LEU A 119 -3.43 6.94 -33.32
CA LEU A 119 -4.67 6.42 -33.88
C LEU A 119 -5.93 7.02 -33.25
N GLU A 120 -6.99 7.11 -34.03
CA GLU A 120 -8.33 7.41 -33.54
C GLU A 120 -8.93 6.22 -32.77
N THR A 121 -9.86 6.49 -31.87
CA THR A 121 -10.53 5.48 -31.03
C THR A 121 -11.16 4.33 -31.82
N LEU A 122 -11.73 4.61 -33.00
CA LEU A 122 -12.31 3.57 -33.89
C LEU A 122 -11.27 2.55 -34.38
N LYS A 123 -10.05 3.01 -34.66
CA LYS A 123 -8.94 2.13 -35.05
C LYS A 123 -8.45 1.30 -33.88
N ILE A 124 -8.42 1.87 -32.67
CA ILE A 124 -8.05 1.15 -31.42
C ILE A 124 -9.04 0.01 -31.16
N ASN A 125 -10.34 0.25 -31.24
CA ASN A 125 -11.37 -0.80 -31.13
C ASN A 125 -11.22 -1.89 -32.18
N THR A 126 -10.70 -1.54 -33.37
CA THR A 126 -10.40 -2.52 -34.40
C THR A 126 -9.21 -3.40 -34.02
N ILE A 127 -8.19 -2.85 -33.43
CA ILE A 127 -7.05 -3.61 -32.90
C ILE A 127 -7.52 -4.59 -31.81
N GLU A 128 -8.32 -4.16 -30.85
CA GLU A 128 -8.88 -5.03 -29.79
C GLU A 128 -9.60 -6.25 -30.38
N LYS A 129 -10.45 -6.03 -31.41
CA LYS A 129 -11.16 -7.12 -32.10
C LYS A 129 -10.23 -8.09 -32.81
N VAL A 130 -9.16 -7.58 -33.43
CA VAL A 130 -8.15 -8.42 -34.11
C VAL A 130 -7.39 -9.25 -33.10
N LEU A 131 -6.89 -8.62 -32.02
CA LEU A 131 -6.19 -9.30 -30.94
C LEU A 131 -7.07 -10.38 -30.29
N THR A 132 -8.30 -10.05 -29.94
CA THR A 132 -9.28 -10.99 -29.36
C THR A 132 -9.50 -12.20 -30.27
N LYS A 133 -9.60 -11.97 -31.58
CA LYS A 133 -9.80 -13.06 -32.56
C LYS A 133 -8.58 -13.97 -32.67
N VAL A 134 -7.39 -13.40 -32.79
CA VAL A 134 -6.14 -14.18 -32.99
C VAL A 134 -5.73 -14.90 -31.72
N LEU A 135 -5.78 -14.22 -30.59
CA LEU A 135 -5.36 -14.77 -29.27
C LEU A 135 -6.45 -15.61 -28.61
N LYS A 136 -7.68 -15.62 -29.16
CA LYS A 136 -8.86 -16.38 -28.68
C LYS A 136 -9.20 -16.09 -27.22
N GLU A 137 -8.93 -14.86 -26.78
CA GLU A 137 -9.19 -14.37 -25.43
C GLU A 137 -9.62 -12.92 -25.53
N ASN A 138 -10.55 -12.46 -24.68
CA ASN A 138 -11.00 -11.08 -24.68
C ASN A 138 -9.82 -10.15 -24.34
N ILE A 139 -9.39 -9.33 -25.29
CA ILE A 139 -8.27 -8.39 -25.14
C ILE A 139 -8.82 -6.97 -25.20
N VAL A 140 -8.42 -6.14 -24.24
CA VAL A 140 -8.87 -4.75 -24.11
C VAL A 140 -7.68 -3.81 -23.95
N LEU A 141 -7.86 -2.54 -24.32
CA LEU A 141 -6.84 -1.51 -24.13
C LEU A 141 -6.52 -1.34 -22.64
N ASN A 142 -5.25 -1.22 -22.32
CA ASN A 142 -4.77 -0.84 -21.01
C ASN A 142 -4.37 0.65 -21.01
N ASP A 143 -5.31 1.52 -20.66
CA ASP A 143 -5.12 2.97 -20.69
C ASP A 143 -4.02 3.45 -19.74
N GLU A 144 -3.78 2.73 -18.63
CA GLU A 144 -2.79 3.09 -17.62
C GLU A 144 -1.33 3.04 -18.14
N VAL A 145 -1.10 2.22 -19.16
CA VAL A 145 0.24 2.00 -19.74
C VAL A 145 0.37 2.58 -21.14
N SER A 146 -0.76 2.82 -21.81
CA SER A 146 -0.78 3.36 -23.19
C SER A 146 -0.40 4.83 -23.20
N VAL A 147 0.66 5.18 -23.94
CA VAL A 147 1.16 6.56 -24.03
C VAL A 147 1.59 6.88 -25.47
N GLY A 148 0.94 7.87 -26.05
CA GLY A 148 1.32 8.40 -27.37
C GLY A 148 1.20 7.35 -28.48
N LYS A 149 2.34 6.91 -29.02
CA LYS A 149 2.41 5.90 -30.09
C LYS A 149 2.54 4.46 -29.57
N LYS A 150 2.69 4.26 -28.29
CA LYS A 150 2.66 2.94 -27.66
C LYS A 150 1.27 2.67 -27.11
N LEU A 151 0.61 1.64 -27.65
CA LEU A 151 -0.63 1.09 -27.12
C LEU A 151 -0.35 -0.24 -26.45
N SER A 152 -0.79 -0.39 -25.22
CA SER A 152 -0.72 -1.63 -24.46
C SER A 152 -2.11 -2.23 -24.32
N PHE A 153 -2.24 -3.51 -24.60
CA PHE A 153 -3.48 -4.27 -24.47
C PHE A 153 -3.29 -5.41 -23.49
N ILE A 154 -4.35 -5.77 -22.79
CA ILE A 154 -4.30 -6.80 -21.75
C ILE A 154 -5.53 -7.71 -21.82
N SER A 155 -5.39 -8.95 -21.35
CA SER A 155 -6.57 -9.82 -21.18
C SER A 155 -7.62 -9.13 -20.30
N GLY A 156 -8.84 -9.05 -20.79
CA GLY A 156 -9.94 -8.36 -20.13
C GLY A 156 -10.37 -9.03 -18.84
N ASP A 157 -10.70 -8.23 -17.85
CA ASP A 157 -11.15 -8.71 -16.54
C ASP A 157 -12.45 -9.53 -16.66
N LYS A 158 -12.55 -10.62 -15.88
CA LYS A 158 -13.75 -11.49 -15.79
C LYS A 158 -14.77 -10.97 -14.78
N TYR A 159 -14.32 -10.08 -13.88
CA TYR A 159 -15.16 -9.42 -12.91
C TYR A 159 -15.14 -7.91 -13.14
N VAL A 160 -16.17 -7.25 -12.63
CA VAL A 160 -16.22 -5.79 -12.46
C VAL A 160 -16.31 -5.47 -10.98
N MET A 161 -15.76 -4.34 -10.60
CA MET A 161 -15.77 -3.84 -9.23
C MET A 161 -16.40 -2.46 -9.17
N ALA A 162 -17.42 -2.31 -8.31
CA ALA A 162 -17.94 -1.01 -7.92
C ALA A 162 -17.31 -0.61 -6.58
N ILE A 163 -16.92 0.66 -6.43
CA ILE A 163 -16.29 1.20 -5.22
C ILE A 163 -17.16 2.32 -4.67
N GLY A 164 -17.29 2.36 -3.35
CA GLY A 164 -17.82 3.49 -2.58
C GLY A 164 -16.89 3.78 -1.42
N SER A 165 -16.73 5.02 -1.03
CA SER A 165 -15.87 5.43 0.08
C SER A 165 -16.46 6.60 0.84
N GLY A 166 -16.02 6.77 2.08
CA GLY A 166 -16.39 7.90 2.93
C GLY A 166 -15.29 8.21 3.93
N GLU A 167 -15.17 9.48 4.26
CA GLU A 167 -14.23 9.98 5.27
C GLU A 167 -14.92 11.01 6.16
N THR A 168 -14.59 11.01 7.45
CA THR A 168 -15.03 12.03 8.40
C THR A 168 -13.87 12.40 9.31
N ILE A 169 -13.66 13.68 9.50
CA ILE A 169 -12.56 14.21 10.30
C ILE A 169 -12.97 14.25 11.77
N LYS A 170 -12.07 13.89 12.66
CA LYS A 170 -12.18 14.04 14.11
C LYS A 170 -12.63 15.45 14.50
N SER A 171 -13.59 15.55 15.42
CA SER A 171 -14.07 16.84 15.93
C SER A 171 -12.90 17.71 16.43
N LYS A 172 -12.89 18.98 16.03
CA LYS A 172 -11.84 19.98 16.31
C LYS A 172 -10.51 19.78 15.59
N SER A 173 -10.36 18.77 14.73
CA SER A 173 -9.23 18.64 13.81
C SER A 173 -9.54 19.36 12.49
N GLN A 174 -8.50 19.84 11.80
CA GLN A 174 -8.64 20.46 10.47
C GLN A 174 -8.37 19.46 9.33
N VAL A 175 -7.70 18.36 9.64
CA VAL A 175 -7.25 17.36 8.65
C VAL A 175 -7.36 15.99 9.28
N SER A 176 -7.84 15.02 8.52
CA SER A 176 -7.86 13.60 8.90
C SER A 176 -6.44 13.03 8.92
N GLY A 177 -6.11 12.23 9.93
CA GLY A 177 -4.89 11.42 9.98
C GLY A 177 -4.90 10.25 9.02
N ASP A 178 -6.09 9.79 8.63
CA ASP A 178 -6.29 8.70 7.68
C ASP A 178 -5.95 9.11 6.24
N SER A 179 -5.57 8.13 5.45
CA SER A 179 -5.42 8.26 3.99
C SER A 179 -5.99 7.04 3.28
N ILE A 180 -6.64 7.28 2.14
CA ILE A 180 -7.22 6.25 1.27
C ILE A 180 -6.48 6.27 -0.07
N LEU A 181 -6.25 5.07 -0.64
CA LEU A 181 -5.72 4.88 -1.97
C LEU A 181 -6.59 3.88 -2.74
N ASN A 182 -6.88 4.21 -3.99
CA ASN A 182 -7.55 3.33 -4.94
C ASN A 182 -7.00 3.61 -6.34
N ILE A 183 -6.20 2.69 -6.87
CA ILE A 183 -5.56 2.82 -8.18
C ILE A 183 -5.58 1.50 -8.94
N ARG A 184 -5.45 1.56 -10.25
CA ARG A 184 -5.17 0.43 -11.11
C ARG A 184 -3.67 0.32 -11.37
N LEU A 185 -3.10 -0.86 -11.17
CA LEU A 185 -1.69 -1.16 -11.43
C LEU A 185 -1.46 -1.50 -12.92
N LYS A 186 -0.20 -1.41 -13.35
CA LYS A 186 0.19 -1.67 -14.76
C LYS A 186 -0.16 -3.09 -15.23
N ASP A 187 -0.12 -4.07 -14.31
CA ASP A 187 -0.51 -5.47 -14.58
C ASP A 187 -2.03 -5.69 -14.56
N GLY A 188 -2.82 -4.60 -14.49
CA GLY A 188 -4.27 -4.61 -14.54
C GLY A 188 -4.95 -4.97 -13.22
N LYS A 189 -4.21 -5.22 -12.13
CA LYS A 189 -4.79 -5.39 -10.81
C LYS A 189 -5.19 -4.04 -10.21
N TYR A 190 -6.07 -4.08 -9.22
CA TYR A 190 -6.44 -2.91 -8.44
C TYR A 190 -5.77 -2.95 -7.06
N LEU A 191 -5.26 -1.82 -6.63
CA LEU A 191 -4.74 -1.58 -5.30
C LEU A 191 -5.73 -0.71 -4.54
N VAL A 192 -6.29 -1.25 -3.47
CA VAL A 192 -7.16 -0.52 -2.55
C VAL A 192 -6.50 -0.54 -1.18
N ALA A 193 -6.33 0.61 -0.55
CA ALA A 193 -5.67 0.67 0.75
C ALA A 193 -6.21 1.78 1.64
N ILE A 194 -6.17 1.52 2.95
CA ILE A 194 -6.37 2.51 4.01
C ILE A 194 -5.10 2.52 4.87
N SER A 195 -4.66 3.70 5.26
CA SER A 195 -3.57 3.90 6.20
C SER A 195 -3.98 4.95 7.21
N ASP A 196 -3.88 4.61 8.49
CA ASP A 196 -4.07 5.52 9.60
C ASP A 196 -2.70 5.88 10.19
N GLY A 197 -2.43 7.18 10.25
CA GLY A 197 -1.19 7.73 10.78
C GLY A 197 -1.27 7.97 12.27
N MET A 198 -0.20 7.63 12.99
CA MET A 198 -0.17 7.84 14.43
C MET A 198 -0.39 9.29 14.83
N GLY A 199 -1.25 9.49 15.83
CA GLY A 199 -1.54 10.77 16.42
C GLY A 199 -2.78 11.43 15.82
N SER A 200 -2.74 12.73 15.55
CA SER A 200 -3.86 13.46 14.96
C SER A 200 -3.38 14.66 14.14
N GLY A 201 -4.20 15.08 13.19
CA GLY A 201 -3.95 16.27 12.39
C GLY A 201 -2.83 16.09 11.35
N GLN A 202 -2.04 17.13 11.13
CA GLN A 202 -1.11 17.18 9.99
C GLN A 202 0.04 16.16 10.05
N GLU A 203 0.54 15.81 11.24
CA GLU A 203 1.63 14.83 11.36
C GLU A 203 1.14 13.41 11.06
N ALA A 204 -0.02 13.04 11.59
CA ALA A 204 -0.68 11.78 11.27
C ALA A 204 -1.00 11.69 9.75
N LYS A 205 -1.59 12.75 9.18
CA LYS A 205 -1.84 12.82 7.73
C LYS A 205 -0.58 12.67 6.89
N LYS A 206 0.52 13.27 7.34
CA LYS A 206 1.80 13.17 6.63
C LYS A 206 2.30 11.73 6.60
N SER A 207 2.25 11.01 7.73
CA SER A 207 2.73 9.61 7.81
C SER A 207 1.88 8.67 6.97
N SER A 208 0.54 8.72 7.09
CA SER A 208 -0.37 7.87 6.31
C SER A 208 -0.28 8.14 4.81
N THR A 209 -0.25 9.42 4.42
CA THR A 209 -0.10 9.81 3.01
C THR A 209 1.26 9.39 2.44
N GLN A 210 2.34 9.55 3.21
CA GLN A 210 3.67 9.13 2.78
C GLN A 210 3.75 7.62 2.57
N ALA A 211 3.19 6.83 3.50
CA ALA A 211 3.17 5.38 3.39
C ALA A 211 2.43 4.92 2.12
N LEU A 212 1.23 5.44 1.86
CA LEU A 212 0.45 5.08 0.67
C LEU A 212 1.09 5.58 -0.65
N ARG A 213 1.64 6.79 -0.69
CA ARG A 213 2.35 7.30 -1.88
C ARG A 213 3.62 6.50 -2.18
N MET A 214 4.35 6.07 -1.15
CA MET A 214 5.49 5.19 -1.36
C MET A 214 5.04 3.84 -1.91
N LEU A 215 3.97 3.25 -1.37
CA LEU A 215 3.39 2.00 -1.86
C LEU A 215 3.01 2.12 -3.34
N GLU A 216 2.24 3.14 -3.69
CA GLU A 216 1.84 3.45 -5.06
C GLU A 216 3.05 3.56 -6.00
N ASN A 217 4.00 4.45 -5.69
CA ASN A 217 5.16 4.70 -6.53
C ASN A 217 6.04 3.46 -6.72
N LEU A 218 6.26 2.68 -5.66
CA LEU A 218 7.09 1.48 -5.72
C LEU A 218 6.42 0.40 -6.58
N LEU A 219 5.14 0.12 -6.38
CA LEU A 219 4.40 -0.87 -7.17
C LEU A 219 4.27 -0.44 -8.65
N LEU A 220 4.00 0.84 -8.94
CA LEU A 220 3.96 1.37 -10.31
C LEU A 220 5.35 1.36 -10.98
N SER A 221 6.42 1.41 -10.19
CA SER A 221 7.80 1.30 -10.68
C SER A 221 8.27 -0.15 -10.88
N GLY A 222 7.41 -1.15 -10.58
CA GLY A 222 7.72 -2.57 -10.77
C GLY A 222 8.44 -3.24 -9.60
N PHE A 223 8.51 -2.59 -8.44
CA PHE A 223 8.97 -3.26 -7.22
C PHE A 223 7.97 -4.31 -6.78
N ASP A 224 8.45 -5.45 -6.32
CA ASP A 224 7.57 -6.44 -5.69
C ASP A 224 7.01 -5.92 -4.36
N LYS A 225 5.86 -6.48 -3.97
CA LYS A 225 5.13 -6.06 -2.76
C LYS A 225 5.96 -6.15 -1.48
N ASN A 226 6.76 -7.21 -1.30
CA ASN A 226 7.52 -7.42 -0.08
C ASN A 226 8.63 -6.37 0.05
N THR A 227 9.38 -6.14 -1.04
CA THR A 227 10.39 -5.08 -1.11
C THR A 227 9.76 -3.70 -0.86
N SER A 228 8.58 -3.45 -1.43
CA SER A 228 7.86 -2.18 -1.23
C SER A 228 7.51 -1.96 0.25
N LEU A 229 6.97 -2.98 0.92
CA LEU A 229 6.63 -2.91 2.35
C LEU A 229 7.86 -2.76 3.25
N GLU A 230 8.97 -3.47 2.95
CA GLU A 230 10.24 -3.30 3.66
C GLU A 230 10.79 -1.86 3.54
N LEU A 231 10.73 -1.28 2.35
CA LEU A 231 11.18 0.10 2.12
C LEU A 231 10.30 1.13 2.83
N ILE A 232 8.97 0.93 2.84
CA ILE A 232 8.03 1.78 3.58
C ILE A 232 8.33 1.71 5.08
N ASN A 233 8.41 0.50 5.64
CA ASN A 233 8.71 0.29 7.06
C ASN A 233 10.03 0.97 7.45
N THR A 234 11.09 0.74 6.69
CA THR A 234 12.40 1.36 6.89
C THR A 234 12.34 2.89 6.81
N SER A 235 11.57 3.43 5.86
CA SER A 235 11.40 4.88 5.71
C SER A 235 10.71 5.52 6.91
N LEU A 236 9.68 4.87 7.46
CA LEU A 236 8.96 5.35 8.64
C LEU A 236 9.85 5.32 9.90
N ILE A 237 10.60 4.23 10.14
CA ILE A 237 11.53 4.10 11.27
C ILE A 237 12.61 5.20 11.25
N ASN A 238 13.07 5.61 10.06
CA ASN A 238 14.16 6.57 9.93
C ASN A 238 13.78 8.03 10.17
N GLN A 239 12.50 8.33 10.28
CA GLN A 239 12.07 9.66 10.68
C GLN A 239 12.39 9.85 12.16
N ASN A 240 13.08 10.96 12.51
CA ASN A 240 13.56 11.26 13.87
C ASN A 240 12.43 11.45 14.91
N SER A 241 11.20 11.18 14.57
CA SER A 241 10.00 11.17 15.39
C SER A 241 9.46 9.74 15.46
N GLU A 242 8.78 9.38 16.54
CA GLU A 242 8.03 8.13 16.65
C GLU A 242 6.86 8.14 15.64
N VAL A 243 7.19 7.97 14.35
CA VAL A 243 6.23 7.98 13.24
C VAL A 243 5.96 6.56 12.82
N PHE A 244 4.72 6.13 12.98
CA PHE A 244 4.25 4.86 12.44
C PHE A 244 2.86 5.01 11.83
N SER A 245 2.49 4.07 11.00
CA SER A 245 1.21 4.07 10.32
C SER A 245 0.70 2.66 10.10
N THR A 246 -0.60 2.47 10.20
CA THR A 246 -1.22 1.21 9.82
C THR A 246 -1.22 1.05 8.30
N LEU A 247 -1.19 -0.19 7.82
CA LEU A 247 -1.37 -0.50 6.41
C LEU A 247 -2.41 -1.61 6.26
N ASP A 248 -3.56 -1.26 5.75
CA ASP A 248 -4.60 -2.18 5.30
C ASP A 248 -4.68 -2.13 3.78
N ILE A 249 -4.24 -3.20 3.12
CA ILE A 249 -4.06 -3.24 1.68
C ILE A 249 -4.81 -4.43 1.10
N ALA A 250 -5.53 -4.21 0.01
CA ALA A 250 -6.13 -5.25 -0.83
C ALA A 250 -5.62 -5.11 -2.26
N ILE A 251 -4.94 -6.15 -2.76
CA ILE A 251 -4.55 -6.28 -4.17
C ILE A 251 -5.58 -7.20 -4.83
N ILE A 252 -6.35 -6.64 -5.75
CA ILE A 252 -7.51 -7.28 -6.35
C ILE A 252 -7.22 -7.62 -7.81
N ASP A 253 -7.23 -8.90 -8.14
CA ASP A 253 -7.09 -9.39 -9.52
C ASP A 253 -8.47 -9.77 -10.08
N LEU A 254 -9.08 -8.86 -10.84
CA LEU A 254 -10.41 -9.06 -11.45
C LEU A 254 -10.37 -10.04 -12.64
N TYR A 255 -9.20 -10.32 -13.20
CA TYR A 255 -9.02 -11.33 -14.24
C TYR A 255 -9.01 -12.74 -13.66
N LYS A 256 -8.23 -12.96 -12.58
CA LYS A 256 -8.21 -14.24 -11.86
C LYS A 256 -9.45 -14.42 -10.98
N GLY A 257 -10.00 -13.35 -10.45
CA GLY A 257 -11.04 -13.36 -9.45
C GLY A 257 -10.50 -13.64 -8.05
N THR A 258 -9.41 -12.99 -7.67
CA THR A 258 -8.76 -13.16 -6.36
C THR A 258 -8.46 -11.83 -5.69
N ILE A 259 -8.44 -11.82 -4.37
CA ILE A 259 -8.00 -10.70 -3.54
C ILE A 259 -6.88 -11.20 -2.63
N GLU A 260 -5.77 -10.48 -2.60
CA GLU A 260 -4.73 -10.65 -1.60
C GLU A 260 -4.81 -9.50 -0.61
N PHE A 261 -5.04 -9.80 0.66
CA PHE A 261 -4.99 -8.83 1.76
C PHE A 261 -3.62 -8.83 2.39
N ILE A 262 -3.12 -7.63 2.69
CA ILE A 262 -1.85 -7.40 3.37
C ILE A 262 -2.12 -6.44 4.52
N LYS A 263 -1.85 -6.88 5.75
CA LYS A 263 -2.18 -6.12 6.95
C LYS A 263 -0.96 -5.91 7.84
N SER A 264 -0.77 -4.67 8.27
CA SER A 264 0.24 -4.24 9.25
C SER A 264 -0.42 -3.28 10.24
N GLY A 265 -0.73 -3.76 11.44
CA GLY A 265 -1.44 -3.01 12.48
C GLY A 265 -2.85 -2.55 12.10
N ALA A 266 -3.44 -3.14 11.08
CA ALA A 266 -4.68 -2.66 10.48
C ALA A 266 -5.94 -3.27 11.10
N CYS A 267 -7.05 -2.54 10.99
CA CYS A 267 -8.38 -2.96 11.39
C CYS A 267 -8.86 -4.19 10.61
N PRO A 268 -9.84 -4.94 11.14
CA PRO A 268 -10.44 -6.06 10.42
C PRO A 268 -11.07 -5.61 9.10
N THR A 269 -10.96 -6.48 8.07
CA THR A 269 -11.68 -6.35 6.81
C THR A 269 -12.85 -7.33 6.81
N TYR A 270 -13.97 -6.91 6.27
CA TYR A 270 -15.22 -7.69 6.24
C TYR A 270 -15.53 -8.09 4.81
N ILE A 271 -15.85 -9.37 4.62
CA ILE A 271 -16.31 -9.89 3.33
C ILE A 271 -17.73 -10.45 3.52
N LYS A 272 -18.71 -9.77 2.93
CA LYS A 272 -20.09 -10.23 2.89
C LYS A 272 -20.36 -11.01 1.63
N ASN A 273 -20.84 -12.25 1.80
CA ASN A 273 -21.42 -13.06 0.73
C ASN A 273 -22.88 -13.34 1.09
N LYS A 274 -23.81 -12.81 0.32
CA LYS A 274 -25.26 -12.83 0.62
C LYS A 274 -25.52 -12.25 2.01
N LYS A 275 -25.90 -13.11 3.00
CA LYS A 275 -26.18 -12.71 4.40
C LYS A 275 -25.06 -13.09 5.37
N LYS A 276 -23.97 -13.74 4.91
CA LYS A 276 -22.87 -14.15 5.79
C LYS A 276 -21.72 -13.18 5.66
N VAL A 277 -21.19 -12.74 6.80
CA VAL A 277 -20.01 -11.87 6.87
C VAL A 277 -18.84 -12.63 7.49
N GLN A 278 -17.76 -12.75 6.75
CA GLN A 278 -16.47 -13.23 7.22
C GLN A 278 -15.62 -12.04 7.65
N ILE A 279 -14.88 -12.20 8.76
CA ILE A 279 -13.94 -11.18 9.26
C ILE A 279 -12.53 -11.67 8.99
N ILE A 280 -11.72 -10.84 8.34
CA ILE A 280 -10.29 -11.06 8.08
C ILE A 280 -9.54 -10.08 8.98
N LYS A 281 -8.75 -10.62 9.90
CA LYS A 281 -7.98 -9.80 10.85
C LYS A 281 -6.55 -10.30 11.03
N SER A 282 -5.66 -9.39 11.41
CA SER A 282 -4.29 -9.68 11.79
C SER A 282 -4.00 -9.18 13.20
N ASN A 283 -2.94 -9.70 13.81
CA ASN A 283 -2.43 -9.25 15.10
C ASN A 283 -1.00 -8.70 14.95
N THR A 284 -0.74 -8.01 13.85
CA THR A 284 0.55 -7.40 13.52
C THR A 284 0.68 -6.00 14.08
N LEU A 285 1.92 -5.52 14.22
CA LEU A 285 2.20 -4.14 14.58
C LEU A 285 2.11 -3.21 13.37
N PRO A 286 1.78 -1.93 13.55
CA PRO A 286 1.88 -0.91 12.51
C PRO A 286 3.29 -0.79 11.92
N ALA A 287 3.38 -0.39 10.66
CA ALA A 287 4.64 -0.12 10.00
C ALA A 287 5.36 1.07 10.65
N GLY A 288 6.67 0.95 10.84
CA GLY A 288 7.50 1.96 11.49
C GLY A 288 7.78 1.71 12.98
N ILE A 289 7.17 0.68 13.60
CA ILE A 289 7.39 0.38 15.04
C ILE A 289 8.65 -0.47 15.24
N ILE A 290 8.82 -1.54 14.45
CA ILE A 290 9.96 -2.45 14.58
C ILE A 290 10.72 -2.58 13.26
N ASP A 291 12.01 -2.89 13.35
CA ASP A 291 12.88 -3.02 12.16
C ASP A 291 12.57 -4.26 11.29
N VAL A 292 11.75 -5.15 11.77
CA VAL A 292 11.25 -6.30 11.01
C VAL A 292 9.87 -5.98 10.48
N ASN A 293 9.63 -6.26 9.20
CA ASN A 293 8.33 -6.06 8.59
C ASN A 293 7.34 -7.11 9.11
N ASP A 294 6.49 -6.72 10.05
CA ASP A 294 5.46 -7.58 10.64
C ASP A 294 4.17 -7.44 9.83
N VAL A 295 4.02 -8.30 8.82
CA VAL A 295 2.88 -8.27 7.87
C VAL A 295 2.23 -9.63 7.79
N GLN A 296 0.91 -9.68 7.82
CA GLN A 296 0.14 -10.88 7.52
C GLN A 296 -0.57 -10.76 6.18
N THR A 297 -0.52 -11.83 5.39
CA THR A 297 -1.18 -11.92 4.09
C THR A 297 -2.28 -12.98 4.11
N PHE A 298 -3.38 -12.70 3.42
CA PHE A 298 -4.53 -13.61 3.30
C PHE A 298 -5.03 -13.58 1.85
N ASP A 299 -5.28 -14.75 1.29
CA ASP A 299 -5.83 -14.87 -0.05
C ASP A 299 -7.32 -15.21 0.01
N LYS A 300 -8.10 -14.66 -0.90
CA LYS A 300 -9.53 -14.87 -1.01
C LYS A 300 -9.97 -14.91 -2.47
N ASP A 301 -10.73 -15.95 -2.84
CA ASP A 301 -11.42 -15.98 -4.12
C ASP A 301 -12.65 -15.06 -4.10
N ILE A 302 -12.86 -14.34 -5.20
CA ILE A 302 -14.02 -13.48 -5.43
C ILE A 302 -15.19 -14.33 -5.91
N SER A 303 -16.33 -14.17 -5.27
CA SER A 303 -17.62 -14.68 -5.73
C SER A 303 -18.50 -13.53 -6.20
N THR A 304 -19.33 -13.78 -7.21
CA THR A 304 -20.30 -12.78 -7.71
C THR A 304 -21.22 -12.33 -6.58
N GLY A 305 -21.27 -11.03 -6.36
CA GLY A 305 -22.10 -10.41 -5.33
C GLY A 305 -21.36 -10.21 -4.00
N ASP A 306 -20.08 -10.64 -3.89
CA ASP A 306 -19.28 -10.36 -2.70
C ASP A 306 -19.12 -8.85 -2.51
N ILE A 307 -19.19 -8.43 -1.23
CA ILE A 307 -18.93 -7.07 -0.79
C ILE A 307 -17.77 -7.11 0.20
N MET A 308 -16.70 -6.39 -0.13
CA MET A 308 -15.56 -6.15 0.76
C MET A 308 -15.70 -4.79 1.42
N LEU A 309 -15.46 -4.72 2.72
CA LEU A 309 -15.44 -3.49 3.49
C LEU A 309 -14.13 -3.41 4.29
N MET A 310 -13.43 -2.30 4.14
CA MET A 310 -12.26 -1.89 4.91
C MET A 310 -12.59 -0.59 5.64
N CYS A 311 -12.11 -0.43 6.88
CA CYS A 311 -12.32 0.79 7.64
C CYS A 311 -11.18 1.07 8.62
N SER A 312 -11.04 2.33 9.05
CA SER A 312 -10.13 2.73 10.13
C SER A 312 -10.71 2.44 11.52
N ASP A 313 -9.88 2.58 12.54
CA ASP A 313 -10.25 2.31 13.92
C ASP A 313 -11.27 3.30 14.48
N GLY A 314 -11.34 4.54 13.98
CA GLY A 314 -12.36 5.50 14.36
C GLY A 314 -13.78 5.00 14.08
N ILE A 315 -13.97 4.19 13.02
CA ILE A 315 -15.25 3.51 12.78
C ILE A 315 -15.39 2.30 13.69
N LEU A 316 -14.38 1.42 13.74
CA LEU A 316 -14.42 0.19 14.53
C LEU A 316 -14.70 0.47 16.01
N ASP A 317 -14.07 1.50 16.57
CA ASP A 317 -14.12 1.88 17.98
C ASP A 317 -15.30 2.77 18.36
N SER A 318 -16.12 3.17 17.39
CA SER A 318 -17.25 4.06 17.62
C SER A 318 -18.32 3.46 18.53
N ASN A 319 -18.57 2.16 18.45
CA ASN A 319 -19.58 1.49 19.26
C ASN A 319 -18.97 0.87 20.52
N VAL A 320 -19.14 1.54 21.66
CA VAL A 320 -18.63 1.11 22.97
C VAL A 320 -19.49 0.06 23.68
N GLU A 321 -20.70 -0.19 23.20
CA GLU A 321 -21.64 -1.16 23.82
C GLU A 321 -21.23 -2.61 23.53
N TYR A 322 -20.58 -2.85 22.40
CA TYR A 322 -20.08 -4.16 22.03
C TYR A 322 -18.71 -4.43 22.67
N LYS A 323 -18.63 -5.47 23.53
CA LYS A 323 -17.32 -5.93 24.06
C LYS A 323 -16.36 -6.34 22.95
N ASN A 324 -16.87 -6.98 21.90
CA ASN A 324 -16.12 -7.27 20.68
C ASN A 324 -16.54 -6.27 19.60
N LYS A 325 -15.73 -5.24 19.43
CA LYS A 325 -15.98 -4.14 18.51
C LYS A 325 -16.14 -4.56 17.04
N GLU A 326 -15.62 -5.73 16.65
CA GLU A 326 -15.75 -6.24 15.28
C GLU A 326 -17.18 -6.68 14.96
N LEU A 327 -17.97 -7.03 15.97
CA LEU A 327 -19.29 -7.64 15.76
C LEU A 327 -20.37 -6.64 15.37
N TRP A 328 -20.28 -5.37 15.80
CA TRP A 328 -21.30 -4.40 15.44
C TRP A 328 -21.29 -4.10 13.93
N ILE A 329 -20.10 -3.93 13.32
CA ILE A 329 -19.96 -3.75 11.87
C ILE A 329 -20.44 -5.00 11.13
N LYS A 330 -20.07 -6.19 11.65
CA LYS A 330 -20.50 -7.46 11.07
C LYS A 330 -22.02 -7.54 11.01
N TYR A 331 -22.71 -7.33 12.14
CA TYR A 331 -24.16 -7.44 12.20
C TYR A 331 -24.85 -6.36 11.36
N LEU A 332 -24.38 -5.11 11.45
CA LEU A 332 -24.91 -4.05 10.60
C LEU A 332 -24.76 -4.40 9.11
N LEU A 333 -23.59 -4.91 8.71
CA LEU A 333 -23.34 -5.30 7.31
C LEU A 333 -24.23 -6.49 6.90
N GLU A 334 -24.53 -7.46 7.80
CA GLU A 334 -25.44 -8.58 7.55
C GLU A 334 -26.85 -8.08 7.25
N ASP A 335 -27.32 -7.03 7.95
CA ASP A 335 -28.67 -6.45 7.82
C ASP A 335 -28.83 -5.49 6.62
N ILE A 336 -27.76 -4.90 6.14
CA ILE A 336 -27.80 -4.01 4.96
C ILE A 336 -28.21 -4.81 3.72
N GLU A 337 -29.32 -4.44 3.07
CA GLU A 337 -29.84 -5.11 1.87
C GLU A 337 -29.43 -4.41 0.56
N THR A 338 -29.02 -3.13 0.63
CA THR A 338 -28.61 -2.39 -0.57
C THR A 338 -27.35 -2.96 -1.22
N ASN A 339 -27.30 -2.89 -2.54
CA ASN A 339 -26.16 -3.30 -3.35
C ASN A 339 -25.30 -2.12 -3.81
N ASN A 340 -25.67 -0.90 -3.45
CA ASN A 340 -24.95 0.31 -3.81
C ASN A 340 -23.80 0.54 -2.80
N THR A 341 -22.58 0.45 -3.25
CA THR A 341 -21.36 0.55 -2.42
C THR A 341 -21.25 1.88 -1.69
N GLN A 342 -21.61 3.00 -2.35
CA GLN A 342 -21.59 4.31 -1.72
C GLN A 342 -22.62 4.41 -0.61
N LYS A 343 -23.87 3.92 -0.83
CA LYS A 343 -24.88 3.91 0.21
C LYS A 343 -24.49 3.03 1.41
N ILE A 344 -23.79 1.92 1.17
CA ILE A 344 -23.27 1.08 2.26
C ILE A 344 -22.21 1.85 3.08
N ALA A 345 -21.27 2.52 2.40
CA ALA A 345 -20.27 3.33 3.07
C ALA A 345 -20.91 4.46 3.89
N ASP A 346 -21.87 5.19 3.31
CA ASP A 346 -22.56 6.29 3.95
C ASP A 346 -23.37 5.82 5.19
N LEU A 347 -24.06 4.67 5.10
CA LEU A 347 -24.83 4.10 6.21
C LEU A 347 -23.94 3.72 7.39
N ILE A 348 -22.82 3.03 7.12
CA ILE A 348 -21.90 2.59 8.19
C ILE A 348 -21.20 3.79 8.82
N LEU A 349 -20.81 4.78 8.02
CA LEU A 349 -20.19 6.00 8.51
C LEU A 349 -21.17 6.82 9.37
N SER A 350 -22.42 6.95 8.92
CA SER A 350 -23.48 7.62 9.69
C SER A 350 -23.73 6.93 11.03
N GLU A 351 -23.85 5.60 11.03
CA GLU A 351 -24.03 4.81 12.26
C GLU A 351 -22.84 4.98 13.22
N ALA A 352 -21.61 5.00 12.70
CA ALA A 352 -20.40 5.24 13.50
C ALA A 352 -20.40 6.63 14.14
N ILE A 353 -20.88 7.66 13.43
CA ILE A 353 -21.02 9.02 13.95
C ILE A 353 -22.12 9.06 15.02
N ASP A 354 -23.26 8.41 14.78
CA ASP A 354 -24.39 8.37 15.71
C ASP A 354 -24.03 7.64 17.01
N ASN A 355 -23.26 6.55 16.95
CA ASN A 355 -22.68 5.86 18.10
C ASN A 355 -21.82 6.79 18.98
N ASN A 356 -21.27 7.85 18.41
CA ASN A 356 -20.52 8.90 19.09
C ASN A 356 -21.36 10.15 19.40
N TYR A 357 -22.69 10.02 19.47
CA TYR A 357 -23.64 11.11 19.74
C TYR A 357 -23.53 12.27 18.71
N GLY A 358 -23.27 11.94 17.46
CA GLY A 358 -23.12 12.90 16.36
C GLY A 358 -21.80 13.65 16.34
N ILE A 359 -20.82 13.29 17.18
CA ILE A 359 -19.51 13.97 17.26
C ILE A 359 -18.40 12.95 17.03
N PRO A 360 -17.73 12.95 15.87
CA PRO A 360 -16.62 12.05 15.61
C PRO A 360 -15.48 12.22 16.62
N LYS A 361 -15.16 11.15 17.35
CA LYS A 361 -14.10 11.14 18.38
C LYS A 361 -12.73 10.87 17.77
N ASP A 362 -12.71 10.24 16.60
CA ASP A 362 -11.52 9.98 15.81
C ASP A 362 -11.77 10.17 14.34
N ASP A 363 -10.70 10.18 13.54
CA ASP A 363 -10.80 10.18 12.08
C ASP A 363 -11.43 8.86 11.62
N MET A 364 -12.34 8.92 10.67
CA MET A 364 -13.11 7.78 10.19
C MET A 364 -12.97 7.66 8.70
N SER A 365 -12.51 6.51 8.23
CA SER A 365 -12.36 6.22 6.81
C SER A 365 -12.92 4.84 6.48
N ILE A 366 -13.63 4.73 5.36
CA ILE A 366 -14.26 3.49 4.90
C ILE A 366 -14.12 3.35 3.39
N ILE A 367 -13.87 2.12 2.94
CA ILE A 367 -13.95 1.72 1.54
C ILE A 367 -14.83 0.47 1.45
N VAL A 368 -15.75 0.48 0.49
CA VAL A 368 -16.63 -0.64 0.17
C VAL A 368 -16.46 -0.98 -1.29
N CYS A 369 -16.11 -2.24 -1.58
CA CYS A 369 -16.00 -2.77 -2.93
C CYS A 369 -17.02 -3.88 -3.14
N LYS A 370 -17.73 -3.87 -4.27
CA LYS A 370 -18.64 -4.95 -4.67
C LYS A 370 -18.17 -5.56 -5.97
N PHE A 371 -18.15 -6.88 -6.02
CA PHE A 371 -17.67 -7.65 -7.15
C PHE A 371 -18.82 -8.33 -7.88
N MET A 372 -18.83 -8.23 -9.21
CA MET A 372 -19.79 -8.89 -10.07
C MET A 372 -19.08 -9.54 -11.24
N LYS A 373 -19.47 -10.75 -11.60
CA LYS A 373 -18.94 -11.39 -12.81
C LYS A 373 -19.46 -10.62 -14.03
N LYS A 374 -18.58 -10.37 -15.01
CA LYS A 374 -19.04 -9.85 -16.30
C LYS A 374 -19.94 -10.89 -16.95
N GLU A 375 -21.08 -10.46 -17.47
CA GLU A 375 -21.87 -11.26 -18.39
C GLU A 375 -21.13 -11.27 -19.74
N ASP A 376 -21.01 -12.48 -20.33
CA ASP A 376 -20.33 -12.69 -21.61
C ASP A 376 -21.01 -11.97 -22.77
#